data_fa8c68344351f3d1c3420716effb73d2
#
_entry.id   fa8c68344351f3d1c3420716effb73d2
#
_cell.length_a   1.000
_cell.length_b   1.000
_cell.length_c   1.000
_cell.angle_alpha   90.00
_cell.angle_beta   90.00
_cell.angle_gamma   90.00
#
_symmetry.space_group_name_H-M   'P 1'
#
loop_
_entity.id
_entity.type
_entity.pdbx_description
1 polymer ?
#
loop_
_entity_poly.entity_id
_entity_poly.type
_entity_poly.pdbx_seq_one_letter_code
_entity_poly.pdbx_strand_id
1 'polypeptide(L)'
;MNKKSKQLKSYLNENGLRFNLNEQRIWKYIIETFGENRARKLSNIFDETYIDKGKAIDVSRKYQFCNSFEEATTLMYFQSNLFLKNSNIILDDVLKSEPKSILELGCYTGIFSNYLTKILENSNITGVDIEDNLINFGKDKFNNEKLNLICIDYKELKKLNKKYDYIFTNFGIEGIPNPKFNTYKIRENNNYKSQLKYFSNFFLYLNEVAEENTKFFCLARISSIECLLSMVDAAHSMGWKWISDDLEYINHENEFIPKLYFSKTKSEKMDLEKFINETLKLKNEDNNELFQISKFENEKSKLKLLNKDSYKYEETNDELFYEIYKQDDLYVLFAWTTLGYFRYKKFNTKEKLVELFIEETELIIDADKIN
;
A
#
# COMPACT_ATOMS: atom_id res chain seq x y z
N MET A 1 3.86 1.21 -25.08
CA MET A 1 2.78 0.28 -24.65
C MET A 1 2.76 -0.91 -25.59
N ASN A 2 2.94 -2.12 -25.09
CA ASN A 2 2.89 -3.35 -25.90
C ASN A 2 1.44 -3.66 -26.35
N LYS A 3 1.26 -4.66 -27.26
CA LYS A 3 -0.06 -5.05 -27.79
C LYS A 3 -1.06 -5.41 -26.69
N LYS A 4 -0.63 -6.17 -25.67
CA LYS A 4 -1.46 -6.65 -24.55
C LYS A 4 -1.97 -5.48 -23.69
N SER A 5 -1.09 -4.53 -23.37
CA SER A 5 -1.45 -3.31 -22.63
C SER A 5 -2.48 -2.44 -23.36
N LYS A 6 -2.41 -2.37 -24.70
CA LYS A 6 -3.43 -1.69 -25.52
C LYS A 6 -4.76 -2.41 -25.46
N GLN A 7 -4.77 -3.73 -25.51
CA GLN A 7 -5.97 -4.55 -25.40
C GLN A 7 -6.65 -4.40 -24.04
N LEU A 8 -5.88 -4.47 -22.94
CA LEU A 8 -6.42 -4.22 -21.60
C LEU A 8 -7.04 -2.83 -21.48
N LYS A 9 -6.33 -1.78 -21.94
CA LYS A 9 -6.85 -0.41 -21.91
C LYS A 9 -8.15 -0.27 -22.72
N SER A 10 -8.21 -0.88 -23.92
CA SER A 10 -9.43 -0.89 -24.75
C SER A 10 -10.60 -1.54 -24.00
N TYR A 11 -10.36 -2.74 -23.45
CA TYR A 11 -11.36 -3.46 -22.67
C TYR A 11 -11.88 -2.65 -21.49
N LEU A 12 -11.00 -2.01 -20.73
CA LEU A 12 -11.39 -1.18 -19.59
C LEU A 12 -12.20 0.04 -20.03
N ASN A 13 -11.83 0.68 -21.16
CA ASN A 13 -12.60 1.78 -21.74
C ASN A 13 -14.01 1.35 -22.20
N GLU A 14 -14.14 0.18 -22.84
CA GLU A 14 -15.40 -0.41 -23.27
C GLU A 14 -16.34 -0.69 -22.08
N ASN A 15 -15.76 -0.98 -20.92
CA ASN A 15 -16.48 -1.17 -19.66
C ASN A 15 -16.60 0.10 -18.81
N GLY A 16 -16.39 1.26 -19.41
CA GLY A 16 -16.69 2.56 -18.80
C GLY A 16 -15.52 3.27 -18.13
N LEU A 17 -14.36 2.63 -17.89
CA LEU A 17 -13.21 3.32 -17.31
C LEU A 17 -12.68 4.41 -18.25
N ARG A 18 -12.28 5.54 -17.67
CA ARG A 18 -11.61 6.65 -18.37
C ARG A 18 -10.26 6.92 -17.74
N PHE A 19 -9.31 7.36 -18.55
CA PHE A 19 -7.92 7.57 -18.17
C PHE A 19 -7.46 8.99 -18.46
N ASN A 20 -6.40 9.42 -17.77
CA ASN A 20 -5.78 10.74 -17.94
C ASN A 20 -6.76 11.90 -17.71
N LEU A 21 -7.63 11.74 -16.74
CA LEU A 21 -8.56 12.78 -16.31
C LEU A 21 -7.92 13.59 -15.19
N ASN A 22 -8.09 14.90 -15.23
CA ASN A 22 -7.84 15.75 -14.07
C ASN A 22 -9.05 15.72 -13.12
N GLU A 23 -8.85 16.17 -11.90
CA GLU A 23 -9.85 16.12 -10.84
C GLU A 23 -11.16 16.85 -11.23
N GLN A 24 -11.07 18.01 -11.87
CA GLN A 24 -12.26 18.75 -12.33
C GLN A 24 -13.10 17.94 -13.31
N ARG A 25 -12.47 17.21 -14.24
CA ARG A 25 -13.18 16.32 -15.17
C ARG A 25 -13.78 15.12 -14.46
N ILE A 26 -13.09 14.56 -13.48
CA ILE A 26 -13.61 13.45 -12.67
C ILE A 26 -14.89 13.89 -11.95
N TRP A 27 -14.85 15.04 -11.26
CA TRP A 27 -16.04 15.57 -10.59
C TRP A 27 -17.17 15.90 -11.55
N LYS A 28 -16.88 16.36 -12.77
CA LYS A 28 -17.90 16.53 -13.81
C LYS A 28 -18.60 15.21 -14.15
N TYR A 29 -17.84 14.12 -14.38
CA TYR A 29 -18.42 12.79 -14.62
C TYR A 29 -19.21 12.28 -13.42
N ILE A 30 -18.74 12.53 -12.21
CA ILE A 30 -19.48 12.17 -10.99
C ILE A 30 -20.83 12.89 -10.95
N ILE A 31 -20.89 14.18 -11.24
CA ILE A 31 -22.15 14.94 -11.30
C ILE A 31 -23.07 14.38 -12.39
N GLU A 32 -22.54 14.09 -13.58
CA GLU A 32 -23.29 13.51 -14.69
C GLU A 32 -23.86 12.12 -14.36
N THR A 33 -23.11 11.28 -13.64
CA THR A 33 -23.49 9.90 -13.35
C THR A 33 -24.37 9.78 -12.10
N PHE A 34 -24.03 10.51 -11.02
CA PHE A 34 -24.73 10.42 -9.73
C PHE A 34 -25.88 11.44 -9.59
N GLY A 35 -25.90 12.49 -10.41
CA GLY A 35 -26.71 13.68 -10.22
C GLY A 35 -26.17 14.60 -9.13
N GLU A 36 -26.45 15.91 -9.21
CA GLU A 36 -25.88 16.96 -8.35
C GLU A 36 -26.02 16.67 -6.86
N ASN A 37 -27.21 16.25 -6.40
CA ASN A 37 -27.48 16.03 -4.98
C ASN A 37 -26.67 14.88 -4.39
N ARG A 38 -26.52 13.77 -5.15
CA ARG A 38 -25.73 12.62 -4.71
C ARG A 38 -24.23 12.91 -4.84
N ALA A 39 -23.80 13.62 -5.89
CA ALA A 39 -22.41 14.05 -6.04
C ALA A 39 -21.96 14.91 -4.87
N ARG A 40 -22.80 15.84 -4.36
CA ARG A 40 -22.51 16.64 -3.16
C ARG A 40 -22.38 15.78 -1.91
N LYS A 41 -23.26 14.80 -1.72
CA LYS A 41 -23.14 13.86 -0.59
C LYS A 41 -21.86 13.02 -0.67
N LEU A 42 -21.48 12.61 -1.87
CA LEU A 42 -20.25 11.87 -2.10
C LEU A 42 -19.02 12.72 -1.80
N SER A 43 -19.01 14.01 -2.19
CA SER A 43 -17.95 14.97 -1.83
C SER A 43 -17.77 15.04 -0.30
N ASN A 44 -18.86 15.16 0.45
CA ASN A 44 -18.80 15.17 1.91
C ASN A 44 -18.19 13.88 2.48
N ILE A 45 -18.50 12.72 1.89
CA ILE A 45 -17.86 11.45 2.29
C ILE A 45 -16.35 11.48 2.05
N PHE A 46 -15.91 12.04 0.91
CA PHE A 46 -14.47 12.21 0.66
C PHE A 46 -13.83 13.16 1.66
N ASP A 47 -14.46 14.31 1.93
CA ASP A 47 -13.94 15.30 2.89
C ASP A 47 -13.81 14.70 4.30
N GLU A 48 -14.85 13.98 4.76
CA GLU A 48 -14.81 13.27 6.05
C GLU A 48 -13.67 12.25 6.12
N THR A 49 -13.37 11.57 5.02
CA THR A 49 -12.26 10.60 4.97
C THR A 49 -10.88 11.24 5.01
N TYR A 50 -10.73 12.49 4.59
CA TYR A 50 -9.46 13.23 4.67
C TYR A 50 -9.25 14.00 5.98
N ILE A 51 -10.33 14.39 6.67
CA ILE A 51 -10.27 15.26 7.86
C ILE A 51 -10.08 14.46 9.15
N ASP A 52 -10.47 13.19 9.21
CA ASP A 52 -10.44 12.42 10.47
C ASP A 52 -9.02 11.96 10.83
N LYS A 53 -8.22 12.94 11.28
CA LYS A 53 -6.86 12.73 11.78
C LYS A 53 -6.90 11.81 13.00
N GLY A 54 -6.62 10.52 12.82
CA GLY A 54 -6.39 9.57 13.90
C GLY A 54 -7.49 8.55 14.17
N LYS A 55 -8.56 8.50 13.39
CA LYS A 55 -9.51 7.38 13.42
C LYS A 55 -9.35 6.50 12.16
N ALA A 56 -9.59 5.21 12.33
CA ALA A 56 -9.69 4.30 11.19
C ALA A 56 -10.79 4.82 10.26
N ILE A 57 -10.38 5.31 9.08
CA ILE A 57 -11.31 5.85 8.10
C ILE A 57 -12.00 4.66 7.44
N ASP A 58 -13.33 4.63 7.52
CA ASP A 58 -14.11 3.68 6.75
C ASP A 58 -14.17 4.11 5.27
N VAL A 59 -13.10 3.79 4.54
CA VAL A 59 -13.01 4.06 3.09
C VAL A 59 -14.06 3.30 2.29
N SER A 60 -14.73 2.32 2.90
CA SER A 60 -15.78 1.53 2.25
C SER A 60 -17.04 2.36 1.97
N ARG A 61 -17.32 3.37 2.78
CA ARG A 61 -18.53 4.22 2.66
C ARG A 61 -18.74 4.79 1.25
N LYS A 62 -17.67 5.18 0.56
CA LYS A 62 -17.76 5.68 -0.82
C LYS A 62 -18.19 4.60 -1.81
N TYR A 63 -17.80 3.35 -1.57
CA TYR A 63 -18.18 2.21 -2.41
C TYR A 63 -19.60 1.76 -2.14
N GLN A 64 -20.00 1.72 -0.87
CA GLN A 64 -21.39 1.44 -0.45
C GLN A 64 -22.37 2.48 -0.98
N PHE A 65 -21.90 3.68 -1.28
CA PHE A 65 -22.72 4.76 -1.84
C PHE A 65 -23.13 4.53 -3.30
N CYS A 66 -22.46 3.63 -4.02
CA CYS A 66 -22.77 3.31 -5.42
C CYS A 66 -24.04 2.47 -5.55
N ASN A 67 -24.89 2.82 -6.50
CA ASN A 67 -26.14 2.13 -6.83
C ASN A 67 -26.09 1.39 -8.18
N SER A 68 -25.00 1.49 -8.92
CA SER A 68 -24.84 0.86 -10.23
C SER A 68 -23.39 0.57 -10.56
N PHE A 69 -23.17 -0.31 -11.53
CA PHE A 69 -21.84 -0.57 -12.10
C PHE A 69 -21.22 0.70 -12.68
N GLU A 70 -22.03 1.57 -13.30
CA GLU A 70 -21.54 2.82 -13.89
C GLU A 70 -21.04 3.78 -12.80
N GLU A 71 -21.78 3.94 -11.70
CA GLU A 71 -21.38 4.75 -10.57
C GLU A 71 -20.08 4.21 -9.94
N ALA A 72 -20.00 2.91 -9.72
CA ALA A 72 -18.78 2.27 -9.23
C ALA A 72 -17.60 2.52 -10.17
N THR A 73 -17.78 2.34 -11.48
CA THR A 73 -16.73 2.57 -12.47
C THR A 73 -16.29 4.04 -12.51
N THR A 74 -17.25 4.98 -12.35
CA THR A 74 -16.93 6.42 -12.30
C THR A 74 -16.09 6.78 -11.08
N LEU A 75 -16.33 6.15 -9.92
CA LEU A 75 -15.46 6.34 -8.75
C LEU A 75 -14.01 5.88 -9.00
N MET A 76 -13.80 4.85 -9.80
CA MET A 76 -12.46 4.39 -10.14
C MET A 76 -11.65 5.41 -10.96
N TYR A 77 -12.25 6.47 -11.50
CA TYR A 77 -11.51 7.46 -12.28
C TYR A 77 -10.40 8.15 -11.49
N PHE A 78 -10.56 8.33 -10.18
CA PHE A 78 -9.51 8.87 -9.31
C PHE A 78 -8.23 8.02 -9.28
N GLN A 79 -8.35 6.73 -9.58
CA GLN A 79 -7.24 5.77 -9.53
C GLN A 79 -7.02 5.04 -10.87
N SER A 80 -7.71 5.42 -11.92
CA SER A 80 -7.77 4.65 -13.17
C SER A 80 -6.39 4.46 -13.83
N ASN A 81 -5.54 5.49 -13.83
CA ASN A 81 -4.19 5.40 -14.38
C ASN A 81 -3.32 4.41 -13.59
N LEU A 82 -3.39 4.47 -12.27
CA LEU A 82 -2.66 3.56 -11.40
C LEU A 82 -3.21 2.15 -11.52
N PHE A 83 -4.54 1.99 -11.53
CA PHE A 83 -5.18 0.70 -11.75
C PHE A 83 -4.75 0.06 -13.07
N LEU A 84 -4.71 0.81 -14.18
CA LEU A 84 -4.24 0.32 -15.47
C LEU A 84 -2.76 -0.10 -15.42
N LYS A 85 -1.91 0.70 -14.76
CA LYS A 85 -0.48 0.40 -14.58
C LYS A 85 -0.28 -0.90 -13.82
N ASN A 86 -0.94 -1.02 -12.68
CA ASN A 86 -0.87 -2.20 -11.83
C ASN A 86 -1.43 -3.45 -12.51
N SER A 87 -2.59 -3.31 -13.15
CA SER A 87 -3.23 -4.42 -13.88
C SER A 87 -2.34 -4.93 -15.03
N ASN A 88 -1.57 -4.06 -15.71
CA ASN A 88 -0.59 -4.52 -16.70
C ASN A 88 0.55 -5.32 -16.08
N ILE A 89 1.02 -4.92 -14.90
CA ILE A 89 2.10 -5.64 -14.19
C ILE A 89 1.60 -7.02 -13.73
N ILE A 90 0.41 -7.09 -13.15
CA ILE A 90 -0.21 -8.35 -12.75
C ILE A 90 -0.44 -9.24 -13.98
N LEU A 91 -0.96 -8.66 -15.08
CA LEU A 91 -1.18 -9.37 -16.33
C LEU A 91 0.10 -10.02 -16.88
N ASP A 92 1.21 -9.27 -16.88
CA ASP A 92 2.50 -9.78 -17.36
C ASP A 92 3.00 -10.94 -16.48
N ASP A 93 2.79 -10.89 -15.16
CA ASP A 93 3.17 -11.96 -14.25
C ASP A 93 2.27 -13.19 -14.36
N VAL A 94 0.96 -13.00 -14.42
CA VAL A 94 -0.03 -14.08 -14.62
C VAL A 94 0.22 -14.83 -15.93
N LEU A 95 0.51 -14.11 -17.02
CA LEU A 95 0.80 -14.72 -18.32
C LEU A 95 2.10 -15.53 -18.35
N LYS A 96 3.07 -15.19 -17.51
CA LYS A 96 4.32 -15.96 -17.35
C LYS A 96 4.12 -17.19 -16.46
N SER A 97 3.21 -17.09 -15.49
CA SER A 97 2.95 -18.15 -14.52
C SER A 97 1.97 -19.21 -15.01
N GLU A 98 1.13 -18.89 -16.02
CA GLU A 98 0.10 -19.74 -16.62
C GLU A 98 -0.74 -20.53 -15.60
N PRO A 99 -1.30 -19.85 -14.58
CA PRO A 99 -2.01 -20.51 -13.49
C PRO A 99 -3.34 -21.12 -13.97
N LYS A 100 -3.79 -22.20 -13.33
CA LYS A 100 -5.08 -22.85 -13.61
C LYS A 100 -6.22 -22.31 -12.76
N SER A 101 -5.89 -21.88 -11.54
CA SER A 101 -6.85 -21.35 -10.57
C SER A 101 -6.33 -20.06 -9.95
N ILE A 102 -7.07 -18.98 -10.15
CA ILE A 102 -6.68 -17.64 -9.74
C ILE A 102 -7.67 -17.11 -8.71
N LEU A 103 -7.14 -16.46 -7.65
CA LEU A 103 -7.91 -15.69 -6.69
C LEU A 103 -7.45 -14.22 -6.71
N GLU A 104 -8.36 -13.30 -7.02
CA GLU A 104 -8.17 -11.86 -6.84
C GLU A 104 -8.78 -11.41 -5.52
N LEU A 105 -7.98 -10.84 -4.62
CA LEU A 105 -8.41 -10.26 -3.35
C LEU A 105 -8.65 -8.76 -3.52
N GLY A 106 -9.86 -8.28 -3.16
CA GLY A 106 -10.29 -6.91 -3.39
C GLY A 106 -10.57 -6.66 -4.88
N CYS A 107 -11.41 -7.51 -5.49
CA CYS A 107 -11.64 -7.47 -6.93
C CYS A 107 -12.56 -6.32 -7.38
N TYR A 108 -13.11 -5.55 -6.43
CA TYR A 108 -14.07 -4.49 -6.74
C TYR A 108 -15.30 -5.04 -7.48
N THR A 109 -15.60 -4.55 -8.68
CA THR A 109 -16.67 -5.09 -9.54
C THR A 109 -16.23 -6.31 -10.38
N GLY A 110 -15.01 -6.81 -10.19
CA GLY A 110 -14.46 -7.93 -10.97
C GLY A 110 -14.11 -7.59 -12.42
N ILE A 111 -13.98 -6.31 -12.77
CA ILE A 111 -13.69 -5.88 -14.17
C ILE A 111 -12.36 -6.45 -14.67
N PHE A 112 -11.31 -6.49 -13.82
CA PHE A 112 -10.02 -7.07 -14.21
C PHE A 112 -10.06 -8.59 -14.19
N SER A 113 -10.69 -9.20 -13.18
CA SER A 113 -10.96 -10.65 -13.16
C SER A 113 -11.65 -11.12 -14.43
N ASN A 114 -12.69 -10.38 -14.91
CA ASN A 114 -13.36 -10.74 -16.15
C ASN A 114 -12.46 -10.57 -17.39
N TYR A 115 -11.57 -9.59 -17.41
CA TYR A 115 -10.58 -9.48 -18.48
C TYR A 115 -9.66 -10.70 -18.53
N LEU A 116 -9.18 -11.15 -17.36
CA LEU A 116 -8.31 -12.32 -17.27
C LEU A 116 -8.98 -13.58 -17.82
N THR A 117 -10.29 -13.78 -17.61
CA THR A 117 -11.01 -14.95 -18.21
C THR A 117 -11.03 -14.94 -19.73
N LYS A 118 -10.91 -13.77 -20.36
CA LYS A 118 -10.91 -13.64 -21.83
C LYS A 118 -9.57 -13.98 -22.46
N ILE A 119 -8.49 -13.90 -21.67
CA ILE A 119 -7.13 -14.09 -22.18
C ILE A 119 -6.48 -15.38 -21.69
N LEU A 120 -7.02 -15.98 -20.63
CA LEU A 120 -6.55 -17.21 -20.03
C LEU A 120 -7.57 -18.34 -20.30
N GLU A 121 -7.38 -19.04 -21.40
CA GLU A 121 -8.36 -20.04 -21.87
C GLU A 121 -8.57 -21.19 -20.89
N ASN A 122 -7.53 -21.58 -20.14
CA ASN A 122 -7.52 -22.74 -19.25
C ASN A 122 -7.60 -22.40 -17.76
N SER A 123 -7.90 -21.16 -17.41
CA SER A 123 -7.92 -20.69 -16.01
C SER A 123 -9.33 -20.40 -15.52
N ASN A 124 -9.59 -20.79 -14.27
CA ASN A 124 -10.79 -20.38 -13.55
C ASN A 124 -10.43 -19.25 -12.60
N ILE A 125 -11.20 -18.18 -12.59
CA ILE A 125 -10.92 -16.97 -11.83
C ILE A 125 -12.01 -16.76 -10.81
N THR A 126 -11.59 -16.54 -9.56
CA THR A 126 -12.45 -16.12 -8.47
C THR A 126 -12.02 -14.72 -8.06
N GLY A 127 -12.95 -13.77 -8.08
CA GLY A 127 -12.76 -12.45 -7.51
C GLY A 127 -13.54 -12.33 -6.22
N VAL A 128 -12.90 -11.83 -5.17
CA VAL A 128 -13.57 -11.59 -3.87
C VAL A 128 -13.45 -10.14 -3.45
N ASP A 129 -14.52 -9.62 -2.87
CA ASP A 129 -14.56 -8.29 -2.27
C ASP A 129 -15.50 -8.31 -1.07
N ILE A 130 -15.35 -7.39 -0.13
CA ILE A 130 -16.21 -7.26 1.04
C ILE A 130 -17.51 -6.50 0.73
N GLU A 131 -17.52 -5.71 -0.35
CA GLU A 131 -18.64 -4.85 -0.70
C GLU A 131 -19.64 -5.60 -1.60
N ASP A 132 -20.78 -5.99 -1.02
CA ASP A 132 -21.80 -6.81 -1.69
C ASP A 132 -22.39 -6.14 -2.94
N ASN A 133 -22.65 -4.83 -2.88
CA ASN A 133 -23.18 -4.07 -4.01
C ASN A 133 -22.21 -4.11 -5.21
N LEU A 134 -20.90 -3.98 -4.99
CA LEU A 134 -19.90 -4.04 -6.06
C LEU A 134 -19.86 -5.42 -6.72
N ILE A 135 -19.89 -6.46 -5.92
CA ILE A 135 -19.94 -7.84 -6.39
C ILE A 135 -21.21 -8.11 -7.22
N ASN A 136 -22.35 -7.62 -6.74
CA ASN A 136 -23.63 -7.80 -7.44
C ASN A 136 -23.62 -7.04 -8.79
N PHE A 137 -23.11 -5.81 -8.83
CA PHE A 137 -22.95 -5.08 -10.10
C PHE A 137 -22.05 -5.83 -11.10
N GLY A 138 -20.98 -6.47 -10.59
CA GLY A 138 -20.10 -7.29 -11.42
C GLY A 138 -20.79 -8.54 -11.96
N LYS A 139 -21.55 -9.25 -11.13
CA LYS A 139 -22.33 -10.44 -11.53
C LYS A 139 -23.37 -10.10 -12.61
N ASP A 140 -24.09 -8.98 -12.42
CA ASP A 140 -25.10 -8.53 -13.37
C ASP A 140 -24.45 -8.10 -14.71
N LYS A 141 -23.25 -7.55 -14.66
CA LYS A 141 -22.52 -7.06 -15.84
C LYS A 141 -21.81 -8.16 -16.62
N PHE A 142 -21.22 -9.14 -15.92
CA PHE A 142 -20.34 -10.15 -16.50
C PHE A 142 -20.95 -11.54 -16.38
N ASN A 143 -21.65 -11.96 -17.42
CA ASN A 143 -22.14 -13.33 -17.52
C ASN A 143 -21.04 -14.23 -18.12
N ASN A 144 -20.22 -14.86 -17.25
CA ASN A 144 -19.07 -15.64 -17.67
C ASN A 144 -18.84 -16.84 -16.73
N GLU A 145 -18.97 -18.05 -17.23
CA GLU A 145 -18.87 -19.29 -16.45
C GLU A 145 -17.48 -19.51 -15.82
N LYS A 146 -16.43 -18.89 -16.37
CA LYS A 146 -15.06 -18.97 -15.82
C LYS A 146 -14.80 -17.93 -14.72
N LEU A 147 -15.73 -17.01 -14.48
CA LEU A 147 -15.64 -15.99 -13.48
C LEU A 147 -16.59 -16.28 -12.33
N ASN A 148 -16.05 -16.36 -11.13
CA ASN A 148 -16.82 -16.48 -9.91
C ASN A 148 -16.58 -15.25 -9.03
N LEU A 149 -17.58 -14.38 -8.87
CA LEU A 149 -17.51 -13.20 -8.01
C LEU A 149 -18.25 -13.48 -6.70
N ILE A 150 -17.56 -13.29 -5.58
CA ILE A 150 -18.08 -13.65 -4.25
C ILE A 150 -17.88 -12.47 -3.28
N CYS A 151 -18.98 -12.07 -2.62
CA CYS A 151 -18.89 -11.15 -1.48
C CYS A 151 -18.41 -11.93 -0.25
N ILE A 152 -17.20 -11.65 0.24
CA ILE A 152 -16.62 -12.31 1.39
C ILE A 152 -15.50 -11.49 2.01
N ASP A 153 -15.44 -11.43 3.33
CA ASP A 153 -14.28 -10.90 4.06
C ASP A 153 -13.12 -11.90 3.97
N TYR A 154 -11.89 -11.42 3.80
CA TYR A 154 -10.70 -12.29 3.77
C TYR A 154 -10.56 -13.18 5.03
N LYS A 155 -11.13 -12.78 6.17
CA LYS A 155 -11.21 -13.61 7.38
C LYS A 155 -12.00 -14.88 7.19
N GLU A 156 -12.83 -14.92 6.17
CA GLU A 156 -13.74 -16.02 5.86
C GLU A 156 -13.33 -16.82 4.61
N LEU A 157 -12.13 -16.60 4.05
CA LEU A 157 -11.66 -17.26 2.83
C LEU A 157 -11.81 -18.79 2.85
N LYS A 158 -11.74 -19.41 4.03
CA LYS A 158 -12.02 -20.85 4.21
C LYS A 158 -13.38 -21.28 3.64
N LYS A 159 -14.38 -20.38 3.63
CA LYS A 159 -15.72 -20.67 3.09
C LYS A 159 -15.72 -20.89 1.57
N LEU A 160 -14.67 -20.45 0.86
CA LEU A 160 -14.53 -20.73 -0.58
C LEU A 160 -14.38 -22.23 -0.88
N ASN A 161 -13.95 -23.00 0.11
CA ASN A 161 -13.75 -24.46 0.02
C ASN A 161 -12.99 -24.88 -1.25
N LYS A 162 -12.02 -24.08 -1.65
CA LYS A 162 -11.22 -24.24 -2.87
C LYS A 162 -9.80 -23.74 -2.62
N LYS A 163 -8.84 -24.35 -3.31
CA LYS A 163 -7.45 -23.93 -3.31
C LYS A 163 -7.09 -23.27 -4.64
N TYR A 164 -6.10 -22.39 -4.60
CA TYR A 164 -5.65 -21.61 -5.75
C TYR A 164 -4.13 -21.74 -5.89
N ASP A 165 -3.66 -21.86 -7.12
CA ASP A 165 -2.23 -21.91 -7.44
C ASP A 165 -1.63 -20.50 -7.64
N TYR A 166 -2.50 -19.49 -7.89
CA TYR A 166 -2.11 -18.10 -7.99
C TYR A 166 -3.09 -17.19 -7.27
N ILE A 167 -2.57 -16.35 -6.39
CA ILE A 167 -3.36 -15.35 -5.64
C ILE A 167 -2.74 -13.98 -5.91
N PHE A 168 -3.55 -12.97 -6.10
CA PHE A 168 -3.05 -11.61 -6.19
C PHE A 168 -3.99 -10.59 -5.55
N THR A 169 -3.43 -9.41 -5.27
CA THR A 169 -4.21 -8.24 -4.86
C THR A 169 -3.68 -6.98 -5.55
N ASN A 170 -4.62 -6.13 -5.95
CA ASN A 170 -4.38 -4.80 -6.47
C ASN A 170 -5.03 -3.79 -5.53
N PHE A 171 -4.31 -3.42 -4.46
CA PHE A 171 -4.80 -2.58 -3.34
C PHE A 171 -5.95 -3.15 -2.50
N GLY A 172 -6.21 -4.45 -2.57
CA GLY A 172 -7.20 -5.09 -1.69
C GLY A 172 -6.72 -5.30 -0.25
N ILE A 173 -5.45 -4.98 0.05
CA ILE A 173 -4.84 -5.12 1.38
C ILE A 173 -4.00 -3.88 1.64
N GLU A 174 -4.25 -3.26 2.76
CA GLU A 174 -3.50 -2.10 3.26
C GLU A 174 -3.09 -2.36 4.71
N GLY A 175 -2.10 -1.61 5.22
CA GLY A 175 -1.73 -1.66 6.62
C GLY A 175 -2.82 -1.05 7.51
N ILE A 176 -2.65 -1.20 8.83
CA ILE A 176 -3.56 -0.57 9.80
C ILE A 176 -3.40 0.95 9.70
N PRO A 177 -4.50 1.71 9.48
CA PRO A 177 -4.42 3.17 9.44
C PRO A 177 -3.97 3.78 10.77
N ASN A 178 -3.24 4.90 10.69
CA ASN A 178 -2.82 5.73 11.81
C ASN A 178 -2.12 5.01 12.97
N PRO A 179 -1.07 4.27 12.70
CA PRO A 179 -0.25 3.73 13.77
C PRO A 179 0.50 4.87 14.46
N LYS A 180 0.47 4.90 15.79
CA LYS A 180 1.33 5.78 16.59
C LYS A 180 2.68 5.13 16.78
N PHE A 181 3.74 5.80 16.36
CA PHE A 181 5.11 5.39 16.64
C PHE A 181 5.46 5.74 18.09
N ASN A 182 6.15 4.86 18.78
CA ASN A 182 6.66 5.11 20.12
C ASN A 182 8.19 5.00 20.22
N THR A 183 8.83 4.50 19.18
CA THR A 183 10.28 4.41 19.03
C THR A 183 10.65 4.22 17.56
N TYR A 184 11.80 4.71 17.15
CA TYR A 184 12.33 4.46 15.81
C TYR A 184 12.88 3.04 15.63
N LYS A 185 13.09 2.29 16.72
CA LYS A 185 13.48 0.88 16.65
C LYS A 185 12.32 0.05 16.12
N ILE A 186 12.35 -0.25 14.83
CA ILE A 186 11.23 -0.76 14.05
C ILE A 186 10.54 -1.94 14.75
N ARG A 187 11.27 -2.99 15.11
CA ARG A 187 10.68 -4.20 15.71
C ARG A 187 10.23 -4.06 17.16
N GLU A 188 10.69 -3.03 17.86
CA GLU A 188 10.26 -2.70 19.22
C GLU A 188 9.02 -1.81 19.21
N ASN A 189 8.75 -1.15 18.09
CA ASN A 189 7.65 -0.20 17.88
C ASN A 189 6.27 -0.87 18.00
N ASN A 190 5.36 -0.22 18.69
CA ASN A 190 3.98 -0.73 18.83
C ASN A 190 3.23 -0.80 17.50
N ASN A 191 3.55 0.11 16.58
CA ASN A 191 3.00 0.04 15.23
C ASN A 191 3.43 -1.24 14.52
N TYR A 192 4.73 -1.55 14.48
CA TYR A 192 5.23 -2.79 13.90
C TYR A 192 4.51 -4.02 14.50
N LYS A 193 4.38 -4.09 15.84
CA LYS A 193 3.74 -5.21 16.52
C LYS A 193 2.26 -5.35 16.13
N SER A 194 1.55 -4.23 16.02
CA SER A 194 0.15 -4.21 15.60
C SER A 194 -0.01 -4.64 14.14
N GLN A 195 0.84 -4.12 13.25
CA GLN A 195 0.89 -4.51 11.85
C GLN A 195 1.26 -5.99 11.69
N LEU A 196 2.26 -6.48 12.44
CA LEU A 196 2.68 -7.87 12.44
C LEU A 196 1.52 -8.81 12.80
N LYS A 197 0.75 -8.49 13.85
CA LYS A 197 -0.43 -9.25 14.25
C LYS A 197 -1.50 -9.25 13.15
N TYR A 198 -1.75 -8.09 12.54
CA TYR A 198 -2.71 -7.94 11.45
C TYR A 198 -2.34 -8.82 10.25
N PHE A 199 -1.10 -8.69 9.74
CA PHE A 199 -0.64 -9.47 8.61
C PHE A 199 -0.48 -10.97 8.91
N SER A 200 -0.10 -11.34 10.14
CA SER A 200 -0.07 -12.76 10.54
C SER A 200 -1.46 -13.40 10.43
N ASN A 201 -2.49 -12.72 10.88
CA ASN A 201 -3.86 -13.20 10.69
C ASN A 201 -4.24 -13.27 9.21
N PHE A 202 -3.88 -12.26 8.42
CA PHE A 202 -4.12 -12.27 6.98
C PHE A 202 -3.47 -13.49 6.29
N PHE A 203 -2.19 -13.74 6.52
CA PHE A 203 -1.51 -14.91 5.95
C PHE A 203 -2.04 -16.25 6.48
N LEU A 204 -2.53 -16.28 7.74
CA LEU A 204 -3.23 -17.45 8.27
C LEU A 204 -4.49 -17.77 7.46
N TYR A 205 -5.33 -16.77 7.17
CA TYR A 205 -6.52 -16.93 6.34
C TYR A 205 -6.17 -17.26 4.88
N LEU A 206 -5.09 -16.68 4.36
CA LEU A 206 -4.61 -16.98 3.02
C LEU A 206 -4.16 -18.45 2.87
N ASN A 207 -3.60 -19.05 3.94
CA ASN A 207 -3.25 -20.46 3.98
C ASN A 207 -4.44 -21.41 3.80
N GLU A 208 -5.64 -20.98 4.16
CA GLU A 208 -6.86 -21.77 3.98
C GLU A 208 -7.20 -22.00 2.51
N VAL A 209 -6.74 -21.14 1.61
CA VAL A 209 -7.04 -21.18 0.16
C VAL A 209 -5.81 -21.36 -0.72
N ALA A 210 -4.64 -21.49 -0.13
CA ALA A 210 -3.38 -21.69 -0.85
C ALA A 210 -3.04 -23.18 -0.98
N GLU A 211 -2.50 -23.58 -2.14
CA GLU A 211 -1.81 -24.85 -2.35
C GLU A 211 -0.35 -24.78 -1.86
N GLU A 212 0.37 -25.92 -1.93
CA GLU A 212 1.76 -25.99 -1.46
C GLU A 212 2.71 -25.07 -2.22
N ASN A 213 2.45 -24.84 -3.51
CA ASN A 213 3.28 -24.00 -4.38
C ASN A 213 2.58 -22.72 -4.82
N THR A 214 1.56 -22.29 -4.09
CA THR A 214 0.83 -21.06 -4.44
C THR A 214 1.77 -19.87 -4.50
N LYS A 215 1.63 -19.11 -5.57
CA LYS A 215 2.25 -17.81 -5.73
C LYS A 215 1.28 -16.72 -5.28
N PHE A 216 1.72 -15.82 -4.42
CA PHE A 216 0.97 -14.64 -4.01
C PHE A 216 1.68 -13.37 -4.48
N PHE A 217 1.04 -12.63 -5.37
CA PHE A 217 1.51 -11.34 -5.84
C PHE A 217 0.71 -10.22 -5.18
N CYS A 218 1.39 -9.36 -4.44
CA CYS A 218 0.79 -8.29 -3.69
C CYS A 218 1.27 -6.93 -4.20
N LEU A 219 0.32 -6.11 -4.64
CA LEU A 219 0.47 -4.67 -4.83
C LEU A 219 -0.37 -3.98 -3.76
N ALA A 220 0.29 -3.42 -2.75
CA ALA A 220 -0.37 -2.74 -1.64
C ALA A 220 0.23 -1.36 -1.43
N ARG A 221 -0.57 -0.41 -0.97
CA ARG A 221 -0.07 0.87 -0.48
C ARG A 221 0.56 0.64 0.87
N ILE A 222 1.88 0.71 0.91
CA ILE A 222 2.65 0.54 2.13
C ILE A 222 3.27 1.88 2.48
N SER A 223 2.71 2.51 3.50
CA SER A 223 3.06 3.88 3.89
C SER A 223 4.31 3.95 4.75
N SER A 224 4.74 2.84 5.36
CA SER A 224 5.88 2.86 6.28
C SER A 224 6.72 1.59 6.22
N ILE A 225 7.97 1.69 6.69
CA ILE A 225 8.88 0.55 6.78
C ILE A 225 8.39 -0.49 7.77
N GLU A 226 7.77 -0.08 8.87
CA GLU A 226 7.18 -0.98 9.85
C GLU A 226 6.09 -1.83 9.21
N CYS A 227 5.25 -1.21 8.37
CA CYS A 227 4.21 -1.92 7.64
C CYS A 227 4.82 -2.95 6.69
N LEU A 228 5.82 -2.54 5.90
CA LEU A 228 6.49 -3.42 4.95
C LEU A 228 7.19 -4.60 5.63
N LEU A 229 8.01 -4.33 6.65
CA LEU A 229 8.74 -5.36 7.39
C LEU A 229 7.80 -6.30 8.14
N SER A 230 6.75 -5.75 8.76
CA SER A 230 5.78 -6.58 9.48
C SER A 230 5.00 -7.50 8.54
N MET A 231 4.70 -7.04 7.32
CA MET A 231 4.06 -7.87 6.31
C MET A 231 4.98 -9.02 5.87
N VAL A 232 6.24 -8.74 5.61
CA VAL A 232 7.22 -9.76 5.19
C VAL A 232 7.53 -10.73 6.33
N ASP A 233 7.75 -10.25 7.55
CA ASP A 233 7.97 -11.11 8.73
C ASP A 233 6.74 -11.99 9.04
N ALA A 234 5.52 -11.45 8.89
CA ALA A 234 4.28 -12.21 9.01
C ALA A 234 4.18 -13.31 7.96
N ALA A 235 4.44 -12.98 6.69
CA ALA A 235 4.44 -13.95 5.61
C ALA A 235 5.39 -15.12 5.93
N HIS A 236 6.62 -14.82 6.32
CA HIS A 236 7.61 -15.83 6.70
C HIS A 236 7.16 -16.71 7.86
N SER A 237 6.61 -16.10 8.92
CA SER A 237 6.12 -16.84 10.08
C SER A 237 4.99 -17.81 9.76
N MET A 238 4.24 -17.53 8.67
CA MET A 238 3.12 -18.34 8.18
C MET A 238 3.49 -19.26 7.02
N GLY A 239 4.80 -19.44 6.74
CA GLY A 239 5.31 -20.40 5.76
C GLY A 239 5.34 -19.87 4.32
N TRP A 240 5.26 -18.56 4.13
CA TRP A 240 5.44 -17.92 2.84
C TRP A 240 6.86 -17.39 2.68
N LYS A 241 7.44 -17.57 1.51
CA LYS A 241 8.77 -17.06 1.18
C LYS A 241 8.64 -15.88 0.22
N TRP A 242 9.31 -14.78 0.52
CA TRP A 242 9.55 -13.74 -0.47
C TRP A 242 10.50 -14.27 -1.54
N ILE A 243 10.09 -14.22 -2.80
CA ILE A 243 10.78 -14.88 -3.91
C ILE A 243 11.37 -13.92 -4.94
N SER A 244 11.27 -12.61 -4.74
CA SER A 244 11.96 -11.63 -5.59
C SER A 244 13.44 -11.59 -5.28
N ASP A 245 14.28 -11.51 -6.31
CA ASP A 245 15.70 -11.27 -6.15
C ASP A 245 15.98 -9.83 -5.73
N ASP A 246 15.18 -8.90 -6.23
CA ASP A 246 15.23 -7.46 -5.94
C ASP A 246 13.88 -6.94 -5.48
N LEU A 247 13.90 -5.89 -4.64
CA LEU A 247 12.70 -5.17 -4.27
C LEU A 247 12.38 -4.12 -5.33
N GLU A 248 11.38 -4.39 -6.14
CA GLU A 248 10.91 -3.46 -7.16
C GLU A 248 9.73 -2.64 -6.66
N TYR A 249 9.64 -1.39 -7.13
CA TYR A 249 8.55 -0.47 -6.81
C TYR A 249 7.88 0.08 -8.06
N ILE A 250 6.58 0.35 -7.90
CA ILE A 250 5.84 1.17 -8.84
C ILE A 250 5.86 2.60 -8.29
N ASN A 251 6.57 3.48 -9.00
CA ASN A 251 6.51 4.90 -8.71
C ASN A 251 5.28 5.50 -9.40
N HIS A 252 4.38 6.11 -8.64
CA HIS A 252 3.21 6.79 -9.16
C HIS A 252 2.94 8.04 -8.32
N GLU A 253 3.09 9.21 -8.94
CA GLU A 253 3.03 10.51 -8.24
C GLU A 253 4.03 10.53 -7.07
N ASN A 254 3.56 10.60 -5.85
CA ASN A 254 4.39 10.56 -4.64
C ASN A 254 4.28 9.23 -3.89
N GLU A 255 3.65 8.20 -4.49
CA GLU A 255 3.45 6.91 -3.85
C GLU A 255 4.45 5.87 -4.34
N PHE A 256 5.03 5.12 -3.39
CA PHE A 256 5.84 3.93 -3.62
C PHE A 256 5.03 2.69 -3.33
N ILE A 257 4.83 1.88 -4.35
CA ILE A 257 4.06 0.65 -4.25
C ILE A 257 5.02 -0.51 -4.48
N PRO A 258 5.42 -1.24 -3.42
CA PRO A 258 6.31 -2.37 -3.58
C PRO A 258 5.59 -3.50 -4.33
N LYS A 259 6.35 -4.16 -5.20
CA LYS A 259 5.94 -5.41 -5.84
C LYS A 259 6.39 -6.55 -4.95
N LEU A 260 5.48 -7.15 -4.22
CA LEU A 260 5.78 -8.22 -3.29
C LEU A 260 5.35 -9.57 -3.86
N TYR A 261 6.32 -10.44 -4.06
CA TYR A 261 6.11 -11.79 -4.54
C TYR A 261 6.41 -12.78 -3.42
N PHE A 262 5.43 -13.60 -3.08
CA PHE A 262 5.57 -14.66 -2.10
C PHE A 262 5.22 -16.02 -2.73
N SER A 263 5.88 -17.07 -2.27
CA SER A 263 5.52 -18.44 -2.59
C SER A 263 5.41 -19.25 -1.31
N LYS A 264 4.45 -20.18 -1.27
CA LYS A 264 4.27 -21.09 -0.15
C LYS A 264 5.20 -22.30 -0.29
N THR A 265 6.47 -22.13 0.02
CA THR A 265 7.47 -23.20 0.01
C THR A 265 8.19 -23.24 1.35
N LYS A 266 8.73 -24.40 1.75
CA LYS A 266 9.65 -24.50 2.89
C LYS A 266 10.88 -23.65 2.61
N SER A 267 11.15 -22.65 3.44
CA SER A 267 12.16 -21.65 3.13
C SER A 267 13.13 -21.34 4.27
N GLU A 268 14.31 -20.92 3.89
CA GLU A 268 15.23 -20.17 4.72
C GLU A 268 14.63 -18.81 5.13
N LYS A 269 15.06 -18.26 6.25
CA LYS A 269 14.66 -16.92 6.69
C LYS A 269 15.07 -15.89 5.64
N MET A 270 14.21 -14.90 5.43
CA MET A 270 14.58 -13.71 4.65
C MET A 270 15.76 -13.01 5.33
N ASP A 271 16.78 -12.70 4.54
CA ASP A 271 17.86 -11.85 4.98
C ASP A 271 17.36 -10.39 5.03
N LEU A 272 17.09 -9.92 6.26
CA LEU A 272 16.63 -8.56 6.49
C LEU A 272 17.68 -7.53 6.05
N GLU A 273 18.95 -7.84 6.19
CA GLU A 273 20.05 -6.98 5.74
C GLU A 273 20.02 -6.83 4.22
N LYS A 274 19.80 -7.94 3.49
CA LYS A 274 19.61 -7.90 2.05
C LYS A 274 18.40 -7.03 1.69
N PHE A 275 17.27 -7.21 2.37
CA PHE A 275 16.05 -6.42 2.12
C PHE A 275 16.27 -4.91 2.35
N ILE A 276 16.92 -4.53 3.46
CA ILE A 276 17.27 -3.14 3.77
C ILE A 276 18.24 -2.58 2.70
N ASN A 277 19.24 -3.36 2.32
CA ASN A 277 20.20 -2.96 1.29
C ASN A 277 19.56 -2.79 -0.08
N GLU A 278 18.61 -3.65 -0.47
CA GLU A 278 17.82 -3.47 -1.70
C GLU A 278 16.96 -2.20 -1.63
N THR A 279 16.36 -1.91 -0.49
CA THR A 279 15.62 -0.66 -0.25
C THR A 279 16.55 0.56 -0.40
N LEU A 280 17.79 0.47 0.06
CA LEU A 280 18.81 1.54 -0.06
C LEU A 280 19.32 1.75 -1.49
N LYS A 281 19.25 0.73 -2.36
CA LYS A 281 19.61 0.84 -3.78
C LYS A 281 18.62 1.68 -4.59
N LEU A 282 17.44 1.95 -4.05
CA LEU A 282 16.47 2.85 -4.65
C LEU A 282 17.04 4.27 -4.61
N LYS A 283 17.78 4.59 -5.66
CA LYS A 283 18.44 5.88 -5.81
C LYS A 283 17.43 7.00 -5.95
N ASN A 284 17.69 8.10 -5.23
CA ASN A 284 17.23 9.46 -5.45
C ASN A 284 15.95 9.92 -4.74
N GLU A 285 15.60 9.35 -3.60
CA GLU A 285 14.47 9.93 -2.87
C GLU A 285 14.85 10.26 -1.44
N ASP A 286 15.55 11.39 -1.31
CA ASP A 286 15.98 11.94 -0.02
C ASP A 286 14.81 12.20 0.95
N ASN A 287 13.58 12.16 0.45
CA ASN A 287 12.36 12.39 1.23
C ASN A 287 11.56 11.09 1.50
N ASN A 288 12.02 9.93 1.05
CA ASN A 288 11.31 8.68 1.31
C ASN A 288 11.59 8.18 2.72
N GLU A 289 10.54 7.98 3.50
CA GLU A 289 10.56 7.49 4.88
C GLU A 289 11.35 6.18 5.03
N LEU A 290 11.11 5.20 4.16
CA LEU A 290 11.81 3.91 4.13
C LEU A 290 13.32 4.10 4.05
N PHE A 291 13.73 5.03 3.19
CA PHE A 291 15.12 5.33 2.94
C PHE A 291 15.79 6.07 4.12
N GLN A 292 15.08 7.02 4.72
CA GLN A 292 15.58 7.81 5.85
C GLN A 292 15.90 6.93 7.07
N ILE A 293 14.97 6.06 7.46
CA ILE A 293 15.15 5.14 8.60
C ILE A 293 16.30 4.17 8.31
N SER A 294 16.32 3.56 7.14
CA SER A 294 17.33 2.58 6.76
C SER A 294 18.74 3.19 6.74
N LYS A 295 18.88 4.41 6.23
CA LYS A 295 20.15 5.17 6.29
C LYS A 295 20.61 5.38 7.74
N PHE A 296 19.70 5.85 8.59
CA PHE A 296 20.00 6.10 9.99
C PHE A 296 20.48 4.82 10.71
N GLU A 297 19.73 3.72 10.58
CA GLU A 297 20.06 2.45 11.22
C GLU A 297 21.44 1.93 10.79
N ASN A 298 21.79 2.02 9.51
CA ASN A 298 23.07 1.60 8.99
C ASN A 298 24.25 2.46 9.46
N GLU A 299 24.03 3.74 9.73
CA GLU A 299 25.09 4.67 10.11
C GLU A 299 25.18 4.91 11.62
N LYS A 300 24.15 4.55 12.38
CA LYS A 300 23.99 4.86 13.79
C LYS A 300 25.20 4.49 14.65
N SER A 301 25.86 3.37 14.38
CA SER A 301 27.05 2.95 15.12
C SER A 301 28.26 3.90 14.99
N LYS A 302 28.23 4.77 13.95
CA LYS A 302 29.28 5.76 13.67
C LYS A 302 28.92 7.16 14.20
N LEU A 303 27.74 7.30 14.77
CA LEU A 303 27.21 8.58 15.24
C LEU A 303 27.41 8.75 16.74
N LYS A 304 27.90 9.93 17.14
CA LYS A 304 27.96 10.33 18.55
C LYS A 304 26.76 11.22 18.86
N LEU A 305 25.89 10.77 19.77
CA LEU A 305 24.74 11.55 20.21
C LEU A 305 25.20 12.84 20.92
N LEU A 306 24.67 13.97 20.50
CA LEU A 306 24.88 15.27 21.11
C LEU A 306 23.67 15.71 21.92
N ASN A 307 22.47 15.61 21.33
CA ASN A 307 21.21 16.05 21.95
C ASN A 307 20.06 15.13 21.51
N LYS A 308 19.04 15.01 22.35
CA LYS A 308 17.75 14.42 22.04
C LYS A 308 16.66 15.03 22.88
N ASP A 309 15.48 15.21 22.31
CA ASP A 309 14.29 15.69 23.01
C ASP A 309 13.02 15.28 22.27
N SER A 310 11.86 15.61 22.86
CA SER A 310 10.57 15.46 22.20
C SER A 310 9.69 16.67 22.41
N TYR A 311 8.76 16.88 21.49
CA TYR A 311 7.78 17.95 21.54
C TYR A 311 6.40 17.42 21.15
N LYS A 312 5.39 17.76 21.94
CA LYS A 312 4.01 17.36 21.68
C LYS A 312 3.23 18.54 21.10
N TYR A 313 2.65 18.34 19.90
CA TYR A 313 1.75 19.30 19.29
C TYR A 313 0.36 19.19 19.91
N GLU A 314 -0.11 20.24 20.57
CA GLU A 314 -1.39 20.23 21.29
C GLU A 314 -2.59 20.03 20.36
N GLU A 315 -2.56 20.67 19.18
CA GLU A 315 -3.67 20.65 18.21
C GLU A 315 -3.89 19.28 17.56
N THR A 316 -2.81 18.56 17.25
CA THR A 316 -2.87 17.30 16.52
C THR A 316 -2.67 16.08 17.41
N ASN A 317 -2.27 16.30 18.67
CA ASN A 317 -1.84 15.24 19.59
C ASN A 317 -0.71 14.37 19.01
N ASP A 318 0.01 14.91 18.00
CA ASP A 318 1.25 14.31 17.46
C ASP A 318 2.41 14.62 18.40
N GLU A 319 3.44 13.79 18.40
CA GLU A 319 4.64 13.97 19.17
C GLU A 319 5.86 13.82 18.25
N LEU A 320 6.65 14.89 18.18
CA LEU A 320 7.92 14.90 17.45
C LEU A 320 9.02 14.48 18.40
N PHE A 321 9.82 13.52 17.97
CA PHE A 321 11.06 13.11 18.60
C PHE A 321 12.23 13.52 17.71
N TYR A 322 13.33 13.97 18.29
CA TYR A 322 14.52 14.25 17.52
C TYR A 322 15.78 13.85 18.28
N GLU A 323 16.77 13.45 17.51
CA GLU A 323 18.12 13.12 17.98
C GLU A 323 19.12 13.84 17.07
N ILE A 324 20.07 14.56 17.68
CA ILE A 324 21.15 15.27 17.00
C ILE A 324 22.46 14.56 17.30
N TYR A 325 23.22 14.28 16.25
CA TYR A 325 24.46 13.54 16.36
C TYR A 325 25.62 14.31 15.72
N LYS A 326 26.85 13.90 16.07
CA LYS A 326 28.09 14.26 15.40
C LYS A 326 28.64 13.06 14.67
N GLN A 327 29.07 13.25 13.44
CA GLN A 327 29.85 12.30 12.65
C GLN A 327 31.02 13.06 12.00
N ASP A 328 32.24 12.87 12.51
CA ASP A 328 33.39 13.67 12.10
C ASP A 328 33.11 15.18 12.24
N ASP A 329 33.17 15.92 11.13
CA ASP A 329 32.87 17.37 11.10
C ASP A 329 31.40 17.68 10.80
N LEU A 330 30.56 16.65 10.55
CA LEU A 330 29.16 16.81 10.19
C LEU A 330 28.23 16.74 11.41
N TYR A 331 27.18 17.56 11.40
CA TYR A 331 26.03 17.42 12.27
C TYR A 331 24.96 16.58 11.57
N VAL A 332 24.31 15.69 12.30
CA VAL A 332 23.32 14.76 11.78
C VAL A 332 22.03 14.92 12.57
N LEU A 333 20.95 15.25 11.87
CA LEU A 333 19.60 15.29 12.43
C LEU A 333 18.91 13.97 12.07
N PHE A 334 18.34 13.31 13.09
CA PHE A 334 17.32 12.29 12.92
C PHE A 334 16.08 12.70 13.70
N ALA A 335 14.96 12.84 13.01
CA ALA A 335 13.69 13.24 13.62
C ALA A 335 12.56 12.33 13.13
N TRP A 336 11.57 12.07 14.00
CA TRP A 336 10.37 11.32 13.65
C TRP A 336 9.18 11.79 14.47
N THR A 337 7.97 11.57 13.94
CA THR A 337 6.74 11.87 14.67
C THR A 337 5.92 10.62 14.95
N THR A 338 4.97 10.73 15.90
CA THR A 338 4.02 9.64 16.18
C THR A 338 3.08 9.36 15.01
N LEU A 339 2.98 10.26 14.04
CA LEU A 339 2.18 10.11 12.81
C LEU A 339 2.96 9.66 11.59
N GLY A 340 4.28 9.40 11.73
CA GLY A 340 5.07 8.76 10.68
C GLY A 340 5.92 9.68 9.82
N TYR A 341 6.18 10.92 10.25
CA TYR A 341 7.22 11.73 9.62
C TYR A 341 8.59 11.22 10.04
N PHE A 342 9.52 11.14 9.08
CA PHE A 342 10.92 10.80 9.33
C PHE A 342 11.84 11.71 8.55
N ARG A 343 12.93 12.15 9.21
CA ARG A 343 13.96 12.96 8.59
C ARG A 343 15.35 12.51 9.06
N TYR A 344 16.20 12.13 8.12
CA TYR A 344 17.61 11.89 8.33
C TYR A 344 18.44 12.74 7.39
N LYS A 345 19.20 13.70 7.94
CA LYS A 345 19.97 14.65 7.12
C LYS A 345 21.27 15.06 7.78
N LYS A 346 22.31 15.27 6.96
CA LYS A 346 23.65 15.69 7.38
C LYS A 346 23.88 17.15 7.00
N PHE A 347 24.56 17.88 7.89
CA PHE A 347 24.83 19.31 7.74
C PHE A 347 26.29 19.59 8.07
N ASN A 348 26.90 20.51 7.32
CA ASN A 348 28.27 20.96 7.56
C ASN A 348 28.36 21.90 8.76
N THR A 349 27.28 22.53 9.15
CA THR A 349 27.23 23.46 10.28
C THR A 349 25.96 23.23 11.11
N LYS A 350 26.07 23.60 12.38
CA LYS A 350 24.99 23.53 13.37
C LYS A 350 23.84 24.48 13.03
N GLU A 351 24.18 25.66 12.53
CA GLU A 351 23.22 26.69 12.14
C GLU A 351 22.27 26.18 11.04
N LYS A 352 22.81 25.52 10.01
CA LYS A 352 21.99 24.93 8.93
C LYS A 352 21.10 23.81 9.42
N LEU A 353 21.51 23.03 10.43
CA LEU A 353 20.67 22.03 11.04
C LEU A 353 19.49 22.68 11.76
N VAL A 354 19.78 23.72 12.57
CA VAL A 354 18.75 24.45 13.34
C VAL A 354 17.78 25.16 12.40
N GLU A 355 18.27 25.79 11.32
CA GLU A 355 17.45 26.44 10.31
C GLU A 355 16.45 25.46 9.67
N LEU A 356 16.90 24.31 9.19
CA LEU A 356 16.02 23.27 8.64
C LEU A 356 15.01 22.76 9.68
N PHE A 357 15.47 22.53 10.92
CA PHE A 357 14.58 22.01 11.96
C PHE A 357 13.44 23.00 12.25
N ILE A 358 13.73 24.29 12.34
CA ILE A 358 12.72 25.33 12.51
C ILE A 358 11.78 25.39 11.31
N GLU A 359 12.32 25.35 10.09
CA GLU A 359 11.54 25.39 8.85
C GLU A 359 10.53 24.23 8.75
N GLU A 360 10.96 23.00 9.11
CA GLU A 360 10.13 21.80 8.96
C GLU A 360 9.19 21.53 10.15
N THR A 361 9.51 22.02 11.34
CA THR A 361 8.76 21.69 12.57
C THR A 361 8.09 22.88 13.24
N GLU A 362 8.42 24.11 12.82
CA GLU A 362 8.02 25.37 13.46
C GLU A 362 8.48 25.49 14.94
N LEU A 363 9.38 24.61 15.37
CA LEU A 363 9.90 24.57 16.74
C LEU A 363 11.28 25.22 16.81
N ILE A 364 11.55 25.95 17.87
CA ILE A 364 12.86 26.58 18.13
C ILE A 364 13.73 25.63 18.95
N ILE A 365 14.81 25.15 18.35
CA ILE A 365 15.89 24.50 19.08
C ILE A 365 16.92 25.54 19.50
N ASP A 366 17.29 25.54 20.77
CA ASP A 366 18.41 26.33 21.26
C ASP A 366 19.73 25.74 20.75
N ALA A 367 20.36 26.48 19.81
CA ALA A 367 21.63 26.05 19.25
C ALA A 367 22.74 25.84 20.30
N ASP A 368 22.69 26.54 21.43
CA ASP A 368 23.67 26.40 22.50
C ASP A 368 23.53 25.07 23.29
N LYS A 369 22.38 24.40 23.21
CA LYS A 369 22.16 23.09 23.81
C LYS A 369 22.65 21.93 22.94
N ILE A 370 23.08 22.17 21.71
CA ILE A 370 23.66 21.18 20.82
C ILE A 370 25.20 21.18 21.02
N ASN A 371 25.72 20.59 22.07
CA ASN A 371 27.16 20.53 22.35
C ASN A 371 27.69 19.12 22.30
#